data_5723da494cf90dad69558ef6083c8eaa
#
_entry.id   5723da494cf90dad69558ef6083c8eaa
#
_cell.length_a   1.000
_cell.length_b   1.000
_cell.length_c   1.000
_cell.angle_alpha   90.00
_cell.angle_beta   90.00
_cell.angle_gamma   90.00
#
_symmetry.space_group_name_H-M   'P 1'
#
loop_
_entity.id
_entity.type
_entity.pdbx_description
1 polymer ?
#
loop_
_entity_poly.entity_id
_entity_poly.type
_entity_poly.pdbx_seq_one_letter_code
_entity_poly.pdbx_strand_id
1 'polypeptide(L)'
;MRDTGERVLGISGAAAEVVRCNFRLVSSKDYAGILGNMLNSDYAGQNCSIARSLEAVGERWTLLIVRELLRRPHRFAELERKLGIAKNVLTIRLGKLVERGIVEKVAYVETRDWNDYRLTRKGKDLFPVISALMAWGDRHEAPDGPPVIFEHDCGHAAGHKLVCAYCGDDIVPRALTVIAGPGATEETILS
;
A
#
# COMPACT_ATOMS: atom_id res chain seq x y z
N MET A 1 15.81 -32.31 -35.79
CA MET A 1 14.53 -33.00 -35.69
C MET A 1 14.30 -33.27 -34.21
N ARG A 2 13.57 -32.41 -33.49
CA ARG A 2 12.99 -32.68 -32.18
C ARG A 2 11.59 -32.11 -32.20
N ASP A 3 10.69 -33.02 -32.06
CA ASP A 3 9.23 -32.91 -32.03
C ASP A 3 8.77 -32.16 -30.78
N THR A 4 8.06 -31.05 -30.96
CA THR A 4 7.43 -30.28 -29.87
C THR A 4 5.95 -30.65 -29.85
N GLY A 5 5.64 -31.60 -28.98
CA GLY A 5 4.27 -32.00 -28.68
C GLY A 5 3.47 -30.88 -28.03
N GLU A 6 2.53 -30.31 -28.74
CA GLU A 6 1.44 -29.48 -28.24
C GLU A 6 0.51 -30.31 -27.36
N ARG A 7 0.40 -29.98 -26.08
CA ARG A 7 -0.67 -30.45 -25.23
C ARG A 7 -1.77 -29.40 -25.14
N VAL A 8 -2.77 -29.55 -25.97
CA VAL A 8 -4.04 -28.81 -25.87
C VAL A 8 -4.85 -29.42 -24.73
N LEU A 9 -4.97 -28.70 -23.61
CA LEU A 9 -5.98 -28.97 -22.61
C LEU A 9 -7.20 -28.12 -22.89
N GLY A 10 -8.25 -28.79 -23.40
CA GLY A 10 -9.53 -28.17 -23.63
C GLY A 10 -10.22 -27.80 -22.33
N ILE A 11 -10.53 -26.51 -22.16
CA ILE A 11 -11.47 -26.01 -21.16
C ILE A 11 -12.64 -25.43 -21.93
N SER A 12 -13.77 -26.17 -21.85
CA SER A 12 -15.08 -25.78 -22.38
C SER A 12 -15.66 -24.63 -21.56
N GLY A 13 -16.03 -23.53 -22.23
CA GLY A 13 -17.22 -22.75 -21.92
C GLY A 13 -17.11 -21.71 -20.81
N ALA A 14 -16.61 -20.52 -21.14
CA ALA A 14 -17.21 -19.20 -20.88
C ALA A 14 -16.27 -18.17 -21.53
N ALA A 15 -16.77 -17.41 -22.48
CA ALA A 15 -15.99 -16.38 -23.16
C ALA A 15 -15.58 -15.30 -22.15
N ALA A 16 -14.33 -15.33 -21.74
CA ALA A 16 -13.72 -14.21 -21.00
C ALA A 16 -13.43 -13.12 -22.02
N GLU A 17 -14.22 -12.07 -21.98
CA GLU A 17 -14.00 -10.86 -22.78
C GLU A 17 -12.72 -10.18 -22.29
N VAL A 18 -11.66 -10.25 -23.09
CA VAL A 18 -10.36 -9.65 -22.79
C VAL A 18 -10.46 -8.15 -23.08
N VAL A 19 -10.63 -7.34 -22.05
CA VAL A 19 -10.54 -5.89 -22.15
C VAL A 19 -9.07 -5.49 -22.22
N ARG A 20 -8.61 -5.11 -23.41
CA ARG A 20 -7.29 -4.49 -23.58
C ARG A 20 -7.32 -3.08 -23.05
N CYS A 21 -6.63 -2.81 -21.95
CA CYS A 21 -6.41 -1.46 -21.45
C CYS A 21 -5.53 -0.67 -22.46
N ASN A 22 -6.19 0.13 -23.31
CA ASN A 22 -5.51 1.18 -24.07
C ASN A 22 -5.28 2.38 -23.16
N PHE A 23 -4.05 2.60 -22.75
CA PHE A 23 -3.65 3.83 -22.04
C PHE A 23 -3.79 5.01 -23.00
N ARG A 24 -4.96 5.64 -23.01
CA ARG A 24 -5.23 6.83 -23.80
C ARG A 24 -4.72 8.02 -23.00
N LEU A 25 -3.70 8.70 -23.50
CA LEU A 25 -3.26 9.98 -22.95
C LEU A 25 -4.44 10.96 -22.95
N VAL A 26 -4.84 11.39 -21.77
CA VAL A 26 -5.93 12.34 -21.54
C VAL A 26 -5.55 13.68 -22.15
N SER A 27 -6.37 14.22 -23.04
CA SER A 27 -6.11 15.50 -23.72
C SER A 27 -6.29 16.65 -22.75
N SER A 28 -5.59 17.76 -22.96
CA SER A 28 -5.65 18.98 -22.14
C SER A 28 -7.05 19.57 -21.97
N LYS A 29 -8.03 19.19 -22.79
CA LYS A 29 -9.44 19.61 -22.68
C LYS A 29 -10.24 18.85 -21.62
N ASP A 30 -9.79 17.66 -21.24
CA ASP A 30 -10.46 16.84 -20.24
C ASP A 30 -10.08 17.25 -18.79
N TYR A 31 -9.04 18.07 -18.63
CA TYR A 31 -8.62 18.63 -17.33
C TYR A 31 -9.65 19.55 -16.69
N ALA A 32 -10.50 20.23 -17.49
CA ALA A 32 -11.52 21.14 -16.96
C ALA A 32 -12.65 20.40 -16.21
N GLY A 33 -12.96 19.17 -16.59
CA GLY A 33 -13.93 18.32 -15.89
C GLY A 33 -13.38 17.71 -14.59
N ILE A 34 -12.05 17.50 -14.53
CA ILE A 34 -11.36 16.97 -13.36
C ILE A 34 -11.24 18.02 -12.23
N LEU A 35 -11.11 19.31 -12.58
CA LEU A 35 -11.03 20.41 -11.62
C LEU A 35 -12.33 20.63 -10.83
N GLY A 36 -13.48 20.25 -11.37
CA GLY A 36 -14.78 20.31 -10.66
C GLY A 36 -14.89 19.31 -9.50
N ASN A 37 -14.10 18.23 -9.51
CA ASN A 37 -14.09 17.19 -8.48
C ASN A 37 -12.94 17.35 -7.45
N MET A 38 -12.12 18.41 -7.56
CA MET A 38 -11.01 18.66 -6.62
C MET A 38 -11.47 19.14 -5.23
N LEU A 39 -12.78 19.22 -4.98
CA LEU A 39 -13.34 19.59 -3.67
C LEU A 39 -13.70 18.39 -2.79
N ASN A 40 -13.66 17.16 -3.31
CA ASN A 40 -13.85 15.97 -2.49
C ASN A 40 -12.54 15.68 -1.76
N SER A 41 -12.55 15.81 -0.44
CA SER A 41 -11.43 15.48 0.43
C SER A 41 -11.25 13.97 0.62
N ASP A 42 -12.03 13.14 -0.08
CA ASP A 42 -12.06 11.70 0.00
C ASP A 42 -12.17 11.04 -1.39
N TYR A 43 -11.93 9.73 -1.44
CA TYR A 43 -12.07 8.90 -2.64
C TYR A 43 -13.40 8.13 -2.69
N ALA A 44 -14.46 8.65 -2.04
CA ALA A 44 -15.73 7.93 -1.85
C ALA A 44 -16.39 7.44 -3.14
N GLY A 45 -16.12 8.12 -4.27
CA GLY A 45 -16.63 7.73 -5.59
C GLY A 45 -15.81 6.64 -6.30
N GLN A 46 -14.67 6.20 -5.75
CA GLN A 46 -13.79 5.26 -6.43
C GLN A 46 -13.92 3.83 -5.87
N ASN A 47 -14.40 2.88 -6.70
CA ASN A 47 -14.41 1.46 -6.36
C ASN A 47 -13.02 0.84 -6.59
N CYS A 48 -12.02 1.33 -5.88
CA CYS A 48 -10.61 0.96 -6.01
C CYS A 48 -10.00 0.63 -4.66
N SER A 49 -9.32 -0.51 -4.54
CA SER A 49 -8.64 -0.92 -3.31
C SER A 49 -7.52 0.04 -2.93
N ILE A 50 -6.83 0.64 -3.91
CA ILE A 50 -5.78 1.64 -3.65
C ILE A 50 -6.42 2.90 -3.03
N ALA A 51 -7.52 3.41 -3.62
CA ALA A 51 -8.23 4.56 -3.09
C ALA A 51 -8.69 4.33 -1.65
N ARG A 52 -9.31 3.18 -1.36
CA ARG A 52 -9.71 2.78 0.00
C ARG A 52 -8.54 2.69 0.97
N SER A 53 -7.38 2.21 0.49
CA SER A 53 -6.16 2.15 1.31
C SER A 53 -5.61 3.55 1.59
N LEU A 54 -5.62 4.45 0.61
CA LEU A 54 -5.21 5.85 0.79
C LEU A 54 -6.08 6.59 1.79
N GLU A 55 -7.40 6.31 1.84
CA GLU A 55 -8.28 6.82 2.90
C GLU A 55 -7.83 6.40 4.31
N ALA A 56 -7.21 5.24 4.41
CA ALA A 56 -6.74 4.71 5.69
C ALA A 56 -5.35 5.22 6.08
N VAL A 57 -4.43 5.29 5.11
CA VAL A 57 -3.00 5.52 5.37
C VAL A 57 -2.35 6.58 4.49
N GLY A 58 -3.08 7.19 3.54
CA GLY A 58 -2.51 8.13 2.57
C GLY A 58 -2.18 9.51 3.11
N GLU A 59 -2.65 9.84 4.30
CA GLU A 59 -2.37 11.14 4.89
C GLU A 59 -0.90 11.28 5.32
N ARG A 60 -0.36 12.48 5.12
CA ARG A 60 1.01 12.82 5.54
C ARG A 60 1.25 12.41 7.00
N TRP A 61 2.42 11.87 7.28
CA TRP A 61 2.90 11.31 8.55
C TRP A 61 2.40 9.91 8.89
N THR A 62 1.28 9.45 8.34
CA THR A 62 0.66 8.18 8.74
C THR A 62 1.60 6.99 8.53
N LEU A 63 2.16 6.83 7.34
CA LEU A 63 3.11 5.74 7.06
C LEU A 63 4.42 5.87 7.84
N LEU A 64 4.86 7.10 8.17
CA LEU A 64 6.03 7.31 9.01
C LEU A 64 5.78 6.90 10.47
N ILE A 65 4.57 7.14 10.99
CA ILE A 65 4.17 6.64 12.31
C ILE A 65 4.14 5.10 12.31
N VAL A 66 3.53 4.48 11.29
CA VAL A 66 3.50 3.02 11.15
C VAL A 66 4.91 2.45 11.05
N ARG A 67 5.82 3.07 10.30
CA ARG A 67 7.23 2.68 10.21
C ARG A 67 7.92 2.63 11.57
N GLU A 68 7.74 3.64 12.42
CA GLU A 68 8.31 3.63 13.76
C GLU A 68 7.73 2.51 14.61
N LEU A 69 6.40 2.30 14.53
CA LEU A 69 5.71 1.27 15.30
C LEU A 69 5.98 -0.17 14.81
N LEU A 70 6.44 -0.35 13.56
CA LEU A 70 6.91 -1.65 13.07
C LEU A 70 8.16 -2.14 13.82
N ARG A 71 8.99 -1.22 14.29
CA ARG A 71 10.22 -1.55 15.02
C ARG A 71 9.93 -1.98 16.46
N ARG A 72 9.08 -1.25 17.15
CA ARG A 72 8.62 -1.54 18.52
C ARG A 72 7.46 -0.62 18.92
N PRO A 73 6.74 -0.92 20.00
CA PRO A 73 5.82 0.03 20.62
C PRO A 73 6.52 1.34 21.04
N HIS A 74 5.81 2.44 20.94
CA HIS A 74 6.29 3.76 21.33
C HIS A 74 5.25 4.53 22.14
N ARG A 75 5.73 5.37 23.06
CA ARG A 75 4.92 6.40 23.72
C ARG A 75 4.70 7.58 22.80
N PHE A 76 3.65 8.35 23.09
CA PHE A 76 3.32 9.57 22.32
C PHE A 76 4.53 10.51 22.20
N ALA A 77 5.16 10.88 23.33
CA ALA A 77 6.30 11.79 23.35
C ALA A 77 7.55 11.26 22.58
N GLU A 78 7.70 9.93 22.52
CA GLU A 78 8.76 9.33 21.71
C GLU A 78 8.51 9.50 20.21
N LEU A 79 7.27 9.25 19.76
CA LEU A 79 6.88 9.45 18.37
C LEU A 79 6.99 10.91 17.96
N GLU A 80 6.51 11.84 18.80
CA GLU A 80 6.63 13.29 18.59
C GLU A 80 8.09 13.70 18.37
N ARG A 81 8.97 13.32 19.27
CA ARG A 81 10.39 13.64 19.20
C ARG A 81 11.10 13.02 18.01
N LYS A 82 10.83 11.73 17.73
CA LYS A 82 11.49 11.00 16.63
C LYS A 82 11.09 11.50 15.26
N LEU A 83 9.82 11.85 15.09
CA LEU A 83 9.29 12.27 13.81
C LEU A 83 9.40 13.79 13.59
N GLY A 84 9.61 14.57 14.65
CA GLY A 84 9.57 16.04 14.55
C GLY A 84 8.17 16.55 14.15
N ILE A 85 7.12 15.78 14.46
CA ILE A 85 5.74 16.09 14.10
C ILE A 85 5.09 16.97 15.18
N ALA A 86 4.28 17.94 14.76
CA ALA A 86 3.53 18.76 15.71
C ALA A 86 2.54 17.91 16.54
N LYS A 87 2.44 18.17 17.83
CA LYS A 87 1.64 17.42 18.80
C LYS A 87 0.17 17.23 18.39
N ASN A 88 -0.47 18.29 17.91
CA ASN A 88 -1.84 18.25 17.43
C ASN A 88 -2.01 17.35 16.20
N VAL A 89 -1.04 17.38 15.27
CA VAL A 89 -1.05 16.52 14.09
C VAL A 89 -0.89 15.07 14.48
N LEU A 90 0.08 14.77 15.37
CA LEU A 90 0.29 13.40 15.87
C LEU A 90 -0.96 12.87 16.58
N THR A 91 -1.61 13.69 17.40
CA THR A 91 -2.86 13.31 18.09
C THR A 91 -3.94 12.89 17.10
N ILE A 92 -4.16 13.70 16.05
CA ILE A 92 -5.17 13.40 15.02
C ILE A 92 -4.81 12.12 14.26
N ARG A 93 -3.54 11.96 13.87
CA ARG A 93 -3.10 10.78 13.11
C ARG A 93 -3.19 9.48 13.91
N LEU A 94 -2.74 9.50 15.16
CA LEU A 94 -2.87 8.35 16.06
C LEU A 94 -4.34 8.01 16.36
N GLY A 95 -5.17 9.02 16.56
CA GLY A 95 -6.61 8.84 16.73
C GLY A 95 -7.24 8.10 15.54
N LYS A 96 -7.00 8.55 14.31
CA LYS A 96 -7.48 7.89 13.09
C LYS A 96 -6.92 6.46 12.92
N LEU A 97 -5.64 6.24 13.24
CA LEU A 97 -5.04 4.90 13.17
C LEU A 97 -5.66 3.93 14.20
N VAL A 98 -6.00 4.42 15.39
CA VAL A 98 -6.70 3.62 16.42
C VAL A 98 -8.13 3.33 15.99
N GLU A 99 -8.87 4.33 15.53
CA GLU A 99 -10.23 4.19 15.01
C GLU A 99 -10.32 3.15 13.88
N ARG A 100 -9.35 3.15 12.97
CA ARG A 100 -9.28 2.18 11.88
C ARG A 100 -8.72 0.81 12.28
N GLY A 101 -8.37 0.61 13.55
CA GLY A 101 -7.82 -0.63 14.07
C GLY A 101 -6.44 -1.01 13.51
N ILE A 102 -5.67 -0.02 13.06
CA ILE A 102 -4.28 -0.20 12.58
C ILE A 102 -3.31 -0.16 13.77
N VAL A 103 -3.59 0.73 14.71
CA VAL A 103 -2.84 0.92 15.95
C VAL A 103 -3.76 0.64 17.13
N GLU A 104 -3.22 0.12 18.20
CA GLU A 104 -3.90 0.03 19.48
C GLU A 104 -3.13 0.78 20.56
N LYS A 105 -3.88 1.29 21.54
CA LYS A 105 -3.36 2.01 22.69
C LYS A 105 -3.39 1.06 23.88
N VAL A 106 -2.24 0.77 24.47
CA VAL A 106 -2.11 -0.16 25.60
C VAL A 106 -1.64 0.61 26.81
N ALA A 107 -2.40 0.53 27.88
CA ALA A 107 -2.02 1.11 29.17
C ALA A 107 -0.77 0.40 29.70
N TYR A 108 0.25 1.17 30.05
CA TYR A 108 1.49 0.61 30.61
C TYR A 108 1.38 0.33 32.12
N VAL A 109 0.57 1.13 32.83
CA VAL A 109 0.27 0.95 34.25
C VAL A 109 -1.16 1.44 34.48
N GLU A 110 -1.96 0.71 35.22
CA GLU A 110 -3.37 1.04 35.50
C GLU A 110 -3.59 2.39 36.22
N THR A 111 -2.56 2.95 36.84
CA THR A 111 -2.65 4.16 37.66
C THR A 111 -2.10 5.43 37.01
N ARG A 112 -1.58 5.38 35.78
CA ARG A 112 -1.04 6.54 35.05
C ARG A 112 -1.50 6.53 33.61
N ASP A 113 -1.86 7.70 33.07
CA ASP A 113 -2.24 7.93 31.67
C ASP A 113 -1.08 7.69 30.67
N TRP A 114 -0.20 6.74 30.98
CA TRP A 114 0.91 6.37 30.11
C TRP A 114 0.51 5.20 29.24
N ASN A 115 0.33 5.51 27.98
CA ASN A 115 -0.06 4.53 27.00
C ASN A 115 1.07 4.33 25.99
N ASP A 116 1.31 3.08 25.65
CA ASP A 116 2.11 2.69 24.51
C ASP A 116 1.20 2.50 23.29
N TYR A 117 1.63 3.01 22.15
CA TYR A 117 1.01 2.73 20.85
C TYR A 117 1.74 1.56 20.21
N ARG A 118 1.01 0.57 19.75
CA ARG A 118 1.55 -0.56 19.03
C ARG A 118 0.69 -0.93 17.84
N LEU A 119 1.27 -1.59 16.84
CA LEU A 119 0.53 -2.09 15.69
C LEU A 119 -0.30 -3.31 16.07
N THR A 120 -1.53 -3.32 15.59
CA THR A 120 -2.37 -4.51 15.53
C THR A 120 -1.86 -5.46 14.44
N ARG A 121 -2.50 -6.63 14.24
CA ARG A 121 -2.22 -7.51 13.10
C ARG A 121 -2.41 -6.75 11.78
N LYS A 122 -3.54 -6.05 11.61
CA LYS A 122 -3.83 -5.21 10.45
C LYS A 122 -2.75 -4.15 10.19
N GLY A 123 -2.22 -3.54 11.25
CA GLY A 123 -1.12 -2.58 11.13
C GLY A 123 0.20 -3.21 10.68
N LYS A 124 0.50 -4.42 11.16
CA LYS A 124 1.69 -5.17 10.74
C LYS A 124 1.63 -5.63 9.28
N ASP A 125 0.44 -5.88 8.75
CA ASP A 125 0.23 -6.24 7.36
C ASP A 125 0.56 -5.10 6.38
N LEU A 126 0.84 -3.88 6.87
CA LEU A 126 1.41 -2.77 6.08
C LEU A 126 2.93 -2.89 5.84
N PHE A 127 3.63 -3.83 6.48
CA PHE A 127 5.06 -3.98 6.29
C PHE A 127 5.50 -4.15 4.82
N PRO A 128 4.85 -5.00 4.00
CA PRO A 128 5.20 -5.12 2.58
C PRO A 128 5.02 -3.81 1.81
N VAL A 129 3.99 -3.02 2.13
CA VAL A 129 3.73 -1.72 1.49
C VAL A 129 4.84 -0.73 1.83
N ILE A 130 5.23 -0.64 3.10
CA ILE A 130 6.31 0.25 3.56
C ILE A 130 7.65 -0.19 2.97
N SER A 131 7.93 -1.49 2.93
CA SER A 131 9.15 -2.05 2.34
C SER A 131 9.25 -1.73 0.83
N ALA A 132 8.15 -1.90 0.09
CA ALA A 132 8.10 -1.57 -1.33
C ALA A 132 8.27 -0.06 -1.58
N LEU A 133 7.61 0.78 -0.76
CA LEU A 133 7.75 2.24 -0.84
C LEU A 133 9.18 2.69 -0.52
N MET A 134 9.80 2.08 0.48
CA MET A 134 11.20 2.35 0.84
C MET A 134 12.14 2.02 -0.31
N ALA A 135 12.02 0.83 -0.90
CA ALA A 135 12.86 0.43 -2.02
C ALA A 135 12.67 1.30 -3.28
N TRP A 136 11.45 1.81 -3.50
CA TRP A 136 11.19 2.80 -4.55
C TRP A 136 11.90 4.13 -4.23
N GLY A 137 11.77 4.61 -2.99
CA GLY A 137 12.41 5.84 -2.52
C GLY A 137 13.94 5.78 -2.58
N ASP A 138 14.53 4.66 -2.14
CA ASP A 138 15.98 4.43 -2.21
C ASP A 138 16.52 4.48 -3.63
N ARG A 139 15.73 4.04 -4.61
CA ARG A 139 16.12 4.01 -6.02
C ARG A 139 15.98 5.36 -6.71
N HIS A 140 14.96 6.15 -6.35
CA HIS A 140 14.54 7.31 -7.13
C HIS A 140 14.67 8.64 -6.38
N GLU A 141 14.65 8.64 -5.04
CA GLU A 141 14.58 9.83 -4.20
C GLU A 141 15.73 9.93 -3.18
N ALA A 142 16.74 9.05 -3.29
CA ALA A 142 17.91 9.04 -2.42
C ALA A 142 19.19 9.31 -3.22
N PRO A 143 19.54 10.58 -3.50
CA PRO A 143 20.68 10.95 -4.37
C PRO A 143 22.03 10.47 -3.80
N ASP A 144 22.15 10.40 -2.47
CA ASP A 144 23.36 9.94 -1.77
C ASP A 144 23.31 8.44 -1.40
N GLY A 145 22.33 7.71 -1.94
CA GLY A 145 22.08 6.30 -1.64
C GLY A 145 21.14 6.08 -0.45
N PRO A 146 20.78 4.82 -0.17
CA PRO A 146 19.83 4.47 0.88
C PRO A 146 20.35 4.94 2.26
N PRO A 147 19.56 5.70 3.04
CA PRO A 147 19.98 6.15 4.37
C PRO A 147 19.99 5.01 5.41
N VAL A 148 19.29 3.91 5.15
CA VAL A 148 19.21 2.72 6.00
C VAL A 148 19.13 1.48 5.12
N ILE A 149 19.92 0.47 5.43
CA ILE A 149 19.86 -0.85 4.81
C ILE A 149 19.38 -1.84 5.88
N PHE A 150 18.37 -2.64 5.54
CA PHE A 150 18.00 -3.80 6.35
C PHE A 150 18.82 -5.00 5.93
N GLU A 151 19.42 -5.66 6.90
CA GLU A 151 20.08 -6.95 6.69
C GLU A 151 19.11 -8.08 7.08
N HIS A 152 19.01 -9.08 6.21
CA HIS A 152 18.26 -10.29 6.48
C HIS A 152 19.16 -11.30 7.22
N ASP A 153 18.56 -12.25 7.94
CA ASP A 153 19.27 -13.27 8.72
C ASP A 153 20.24 -14.14 7.89
N CYS A 154 20.12 -14.13 6.56
CA CYS A 154 21.07 -14.76 5.66
C CYS A 154 22.37 -13.94 5.44
N GLY A 155 22.52 -12.77 6.09
CA GLY A 155 23.71 -11.91 6.00
C GLY A 155 23.77 -11.02 4.75
N HIS A 156 22.67 -10.85 4.03
CA HIS A 156 22.60 -9.99 2.85
C HIS A 156 21.60 -8.85 3.05
N ALA A 157 21.80 -7.77 2.31
CA ALA A 157 20.84 -6.69 2.27
C ALA A 157 19.44 -7.22 1.87
N ALA A 158 18.44 -6.91 2.70
CA ALA A 158 17.08 -7.37 2.48
C ALA A 158 16.48 -6.65 1.27
N GLY A 159 16.32 -7.37 0.18
CA GLY A 159 15.53 -6.97 -0.98
C GLY A 159 14.15 -7.59 -0.95
N HIS A 160 13.30 -7.20 -1.90
CA HIS A 160 12.05 -7.89 -2.11
C HIS A 160 11.81 -8.13 -3.61
N LYS A 161 11.10 -9.20 -3.89
CA LYS A 161 10.58 -9.53 -5.20
C LYS A 161 9.09 -9.70 -5.14
N LEU A 162 8.40 -9.23 -6.16
CA LEU A 162 6.99 -9.49 -6.34
C LEU A 162 6.85 -10.73 -7.23
N VAL A 163 6.38 -11.83 -6.64
CA VAL A 163 6.27 -13.12 -7.34
C VAL A 163 4.83 -13.64 -7.29
N CYS A 164 4.45 -14.38 -8.31
CA CYS A 164 3.17 -15.07 -8.35
C CYS A 164 3.14 -16.18 -7.29
N ALA A 165 2.11 -16.18 -6.44
CA ALA A 165 1.95 -17.17 -5.38
C ALA A 165 1.73 -18.59 -5.89
N TYR A 166 1.37 -18.77 -7.16
CA TYR A 166 1.09 -20.08 -7.76
C TYR A 166 2.28 -20.65 -8.55
N CYS A 167 2.89 -19.85 -9.45
CA CYS A 167 3.99 -20.34 -10.29
C CYS A 167 5.37 -19.89 -9.82
N GLY A 168 5.46 -18.90 -8.90
CA GLY A 168 6.72 -18.35 -8.41
C GLY A 168 7.44 -17.38 -9.36
N ASP A 169 6.89 -17.15 -10.55
CA ASP A 169 7.48 -16.23 -11.52
C ASP A 169 7.37 -14.77 -11.07
N ASP A 170 8.29 -13.93 -11.54
CA ASP A 170 8.29 -12.50 -11.25
C ASP A 170 7.03 -11.84 -11.82
N ILE A 171 6.30 -11.08 -10.99
CA ILE A 171 5.17 -10.28 -11.43
C ILE A 171 5.68 -8.98 -12.03
N VAL A 172 5.43 -8.81 -13.33
CA VAL A 172 5.72 -7.59 -14.07
C VAL A 172 4.43 -7.07 -14.73
N PRO A 173 4.23 -5.74 -14.87
CA PRO A 173 2.96 -5.19 -15.37
C PRO A 173 2.48 -5.79 -16.69
N ARG A 174 3.40 -6.08 -17.61
CA ARG A 174 3.08 -6.67 -18.93
C ARG A 174 2.60 -8.13 -18.87
N ALA A 175 2.83 -8.83 -17.78
CA ALA A 175 2.41 -10.22 -17.58
C ALA A 175 1.08 -10.33 -16.80
N LEU A 176 0.44 -9.20 -16.51
CA LEU A 176 -0.82 -9.16 -15.78
C LEU A 176 -1.97 -8.82 -16.73
N THR A 177 -3.06 -9.54 -16.54
CA THR A 177 -4.36 -9.22 -17.16
C THR A 177 -5.32 -8.80 -16.06
N VAL A 178 -5.99 -7.67 -16.25
CA VAL A 178 -7.02 -7.22 -15.32
C VAL A 178 -8.31 -8.00 -15.60
N ILE A 179 -8.86 -8.63 -14.58
CA ILE A 179 -10.13 -9.31 -14.63
C ILE A 179 -11.05 -8.77 -13.53
N ALA A 180 -12.38 -8.84 -13.75
CA ALA A 180 -13.35 -8.43 -12.75
C ALA A 180 -13.22 -9.30 -11.49
N GLY A 181 -13.06 -8.64 -10.34
CA GLY A 181 -13.10 -9.29 -9.03
C GLY A 181 -14.52 -9.34 -8.46
N PRO A 182 -14.75 -10.07 -7.35
CA PRO A 182 -16.08 -10.19 -6.75
C PRO A 182 -16.68 -8.86 -6.23
N GLY A 183 -15.87 -7.85 -6.08
CA GLY A 183 -16.32 -6.49 -5.69
C GLY A 183 -16.40 -5.51 -6.86
N ALA A 184 -16.27 -5.98 -8.11
CA ALA A 184 -16.34 -5.12 -9.28
C ALA A 184 -17.77 -4.60 -9.48
N THR A 185 -17.87 -3.32 -9.87
CA THR A 185 -19.11 -2.68 -10.35
C THR A 185 -19.03 -2.52 -11.87
N GLU A 186 -20.15 -2.21 -12.52
CA GLU A 186 -20.16 -1.93 -13.97
C GLU A 186 -19.17 -0.84 -14.36
N GLU A 187 -19.03 0.21 -13.54
CA GLU A 187 -18.06 1.30 -13.75
C GLU A 187 -16.60 0.83 -13.63
N THR A 188 -16.32 -0.17 -12.77
CA THR A 188 -14.96 -0.70 -12.58
C THR A 188 -14.49 -1.49 -13.79
N ILE A 189 -15.40 -2.02 -14.59
CA ILE A 189 -15.10 -2.87 -15.76
C ILE A 189 -14.86 -2.00 -17.01
N LEU A 190 -15.44 -0.80 -17.04
CA LEU A 190 -15.39 0.13 -18.18
C LEU A 190 -14.28 1.17 -18.10
N SER A 191 -13.58 1.28 -16.96
CA SER A 191 -12.45 2.18 -16.72
C SER A 191 -11.10 1.49 -16.95
#